data_a4a2f3b3c16e12dc60415f26e5657214
#
_entry.id   a4a2f3b3c16e12dc60415f26e5657214
#
_cell.length_a   1.000
_cell.length_b   1.000
_cell.length_c   1.000
_cell.angle_alpha   90.00
_cell.angle_beta   90.00
_cell.angle_gamma   90.00
#
_symmetry.space_group_name_H-M   'P 1'
#
loop_
_entity.id
_entity.type
_entity.pdbx_description
1 polymer ?
#
loop_
_entity_poly.entity_id
_entity_poly.type
_entity_poly.pdbx_seq_one_letter_code
_entity_poly.pdbx_strand_id
1 'polypeptide(L)'
;MLITKYYGSLANMQKKYDRYARQDYFRGSTVEEFEEWRAASRETLSLLLGMDKMDSVALEARVEEVVTLEGGIVREKVIIQTEEDVWMPMFILIPSEFTGDKPRVVLAPPGHQGAGKYSMAGF
;
A
#
# COMPACT_ATOMS: atom_id res chain seq x y z
N MET A 1 -44.10 22.38 -17.22
CA MET A 1 -42.97 21.46 -17.43
C MET A 1 -41.79 21.99 -16.62
N LEU A 2 -41.51 21.38 -15.49
CA LEU A 2 -40.39 21.75 -14.64
C LEU A 2 -39.10 21.26 -15.32
N ILE A 3 -38.32 22.19 -15.85
CA ILE A 3 -36.98 21.87 -16.36
C ILE A 3 -36.07 21.67 -15.15
N THR A 4 -35.82 20.44 -14.79
CA THR A 4 -34.84 20.13 -13.74
C THR A 4 -33.45 20.38 -14.32
N LYS A 5 -32.84 21.47 -13.93
CA LYS A 5 -31.47 21.79 -14.34
C LYS A 5 -30.49 20.98 -13.45
N TYR A 6 -29.84 19.99 -14.03
CA TYR A 6 -28.81 19.23 -13.32
C TYR A 6 -27.50 20.00 -13.33
N TYR A 7 -26.95 20.19 -12.13
CA TYR A 7 -25.62 20.79 -11.94
C TYR A 7 -24.63 19.66 -11.69
N GLY A 8 -23.94 19.23 -12.73
CA GLY A 8 -22.93 18.18 -12.64
C GLY A 8 -21.52 18.75 -12.70
N SER A 9 -20.60 18.21 -11.91
CA SER A 9 -19.18 18.56 -11.93
C SER A 9 -18.37 17.76 -12.96
N LEU A 10 -18.94 16.71 -13.58
CA LEU A 10 -18.24 15.75 -14.43
C LEU A 10 -17.48 16.44 -15.58
N ALA A 11 -18.12 17.36 -16.29
CA ALA A 11 -17.47 18.05 -17.42
C ALA A 11 -16.25 18.89 -16.97
N ASN A 12 -16.33 19.50 -15.80
CA ASN A 12 -15.19 20.23 -15.23
C ASN A 12 -14.09 19.28 -14.77
N MET A 13 -14.46 18.17 -14.14
CA MET A 13 -13.49 17.14 -13.73
C MET A 13 -12.77 16.55 -14.94
N GLN A 14 -13.49 16.28 -16.02
CA GLN A 14 -12.92 15.75 -17.26
C GLN A 14 -11.92 16.74 -17.89
N LYS A 15 -12.27 18.04 -17.97
CA LYS A 15 -11.35 19.08 -18.44
C LYS A 15 -10.10 19.19 -17.57
N LYS A 16 -10.24 19.06 -16.25
CA LYS A 16 -9.09 19.06 -15.34
C LYS A 16 -8.24 17.82 -15.51
N TYR A 17 -8.85 16.66 -15.67
CA TYR A 17 -8.14 15.40 -15.94
C TYR A 17 -7.33 15.52 -17.23
N ASP A 18 -7.95 15.95 -18.34
CA ASP A 18 -7.28 16.10 -19.64
C ASP A 18 -6.11 17.09 -19.58
N ARG A 19 -6.23 18.12 -18.73
CA ARG A 19 -5.20 19.16 -18.59
C ARG A 19 -4.06 18.79 -17.65
N TYR A 20 -4.33 18.09 -16.57
CA TYR A 20 -3.39 17.92 -15.47
C TYR A 20 -3.02 16.47 -15.15
N ALA A 21 -3.81 15.50 -15.58
CA ALA A 21 -3.52 14.11 -15.29
C ALA A 21 -2.49 13.52 -16.27
N ARG A 22 -1.80 12.49 -15.82
CA ARG A 22 -0.86 11.69 -16.61
C ARG A 22 0.24 12.52 -17.29
N GLN A 23 0.72 13.56 -16.60
CA GLN A 23 1.81 14.41 -17.12
C GLN A 23 3.14 13.63 -17.20
N ASP A 24 3.40 12.77 -16.22
CA ASP A 24 4.66 12.05 -16.02
C ASP A 24 4.63 10.60 -16.52
N TYR A 25 3.80 10.28 -17.52
CA TYR A 25 3.81 8.93 -18.07
C TYR A 25 5.05 8.67 -18.95
N PHE A 26 5.50 7.42 -18.99
CA PHE A 26 6.62 7.02 -19.82
C PHE A 26 6.32 7.23 -21.32
N ARG A 27 7.27 7.85 -22.04
CA ARG A 27 7.16 8.16 -23.49
C ARG A 27 8.34 7.61 -24.29
N GLY A 28 9.28 6.95 -23.61
CA GLY A 28 10.47 6.37 -24.25
C GLY A 28 10.20 5.03 -24.92
N SER A 29 11.23 4.49 -25.55
CA SER A 29 11.21 3.23 -26.30
C SER A 29 12.38 2.30 -25.93
N THR A 30 13.35 2.78 -25.16
CA THR A 30 14.51 2.01 -24.72
C THR A 30 14.49 1.71 -23.24
N VAL A 31 15.34 0.76 -22.82
CA VAL A 31 15.48 0.42 -21.38
C VAL A 31 16.13 1.56 -20.63
N GLU A 32 17.10 2.22 -21.22
CA GLU A 32 17.82 3.35 -20.63
C GLU A 32 16.85 4.50 -20.35
N GLU A 33 16.02 4.89 -21.32
CA GLU A 33 14.98 5.91 -21.15
C GLU A 33 13.94 5.53 -20.08
N PHE A 34 13.62 4.23 -19.98
CA PHE A 34 12.72 3.73 -18.93
C PHE A 34 13.34 3.88 -17.54
N GLU A 35 14.61 3.53 -17.37
CA GLU A 35 15.29 3.63 -16.08
C GLU A 35 15.44 5.09 -15.62
N GLU A 36 15.75 6.01 -16.53
CA GLU A 36 15.79 7.44 -16.25
C GLU A 36 14.42 7.98 -15.83
N TRP A 37 13.38 7.66 -16.59
CA TRP A 37 12.01 8.04 -16.26
C TRP A 37 11.58 7.43 -14.92
N ARG A 38 11.89 6.17 -14.67
CA ARG A 38 11.56 5.46 -13.43
C ARG A 38 12.21 6.13 -12.22
N ALA A 39 13.46 6.51 -12.33
CA ALA A 39 14.19 7.21 -11.27
C ALA A 39 13.54 8.56 -10.93
N ALA A 40 13.29 9.39 -11.94
CA ALA A 40 12.64 10.70 -11.77
C ALA A 40 11.21 10.58 -11.22
N SER A 41 10.42 9.61 -11.72
CA SER A 41 9.06 9.36 -11.24
C SER A 41 9.04 8.87 -9.79
N ARG A 42 10.00 8.05 -9.38
CA ARG A 42 10.12 7.61 -7.97
C ARG A 42 10.47 8.77 -7.05
N GLU A 43 11.35 9.66 -7.45
CA GLU A 43 11.69 10.86 -6.69
C GLU A 43 10.46 11.75 -6.51
N THR A 44 9.76 12.06 -7.61
CA THR A 44 8.53 12.84 -7.57
C THR A 44 7.47 12.20 -6.67
N LEU A 45 7.26 10.88 -6.79
CA LEU A 45 6.30 10.14 -5.96
C LEU A 45 6.70 10.19 -4.49
N SER A 46 7.99 10.02 -4.19
CA SER A 46 8.52 10.09 -2.81
C SER A 46 8.21 11.44 -2.17
N LEU A 47 8.45 12.53 -2.89
CA LEU A 47 8.13 13.89 -2.42
C LEU A 47 6.62 14.10 -2.23
N LEU A 48 5.79 13.65 -3.18
CA LEU A 48 4.33 13.76 -3.10
C LEU A 48 3.73 12.97 -1.93
N LEU A 49 4.33 11.85 -1.58
CA LEU A 49 3.94 11.01 -0.44
C LEU A 49 4.55 11.50 0.88
N GLY A 50 5.44 12.49 0.87
CA GLY A 50 6.12 12.98 2.05
C GLY A 50 7.14 11.99 2.62
N MET A 51 7.65 11.05 1.81
CA MET A 51 8.62 10.04 2.26
C MET A 51 9.94 10.66 2.72
N ASP A 52 10.26 11.85 2.22
CA ASP A 52 11.40 12.67 2.64
C ASP A 52 11.28 13.24 4.05
N LYS A 53 10.09 13.17 4.64
CA LYS A 53 9.78 13.66 6.00
C LYS A 53 9.60 12.52 7.00
N MET A 54 9.64 11.28 6.53
CA MET A 54 9.51 10.11 7.40
C MET A 54 10.84 9.81 8.08
N ASP A 55 10.81 9.67 9.40
CA ASP A 55 11.97 9.27 10.17
C ASP A 55 12.18 7.75 10.11
N SER A 56 13.44 7.34 9.97
CA SER A 56 13.80 5.93 10.06
C SER A 56 14.08 5.57 11.52
N VAL A 57 13.26 4.67 12.05
CA VAL A 57 13.40 4.16 13.42
C VAL A 57 13.64 2.65 13.43
N ALA A 58 14.09 2.11 14.55
CA ALA A 58 14.13 0.67 14.76
C ALA A 58 12.69 0.12 14.81
N LEU A 59 12.44 -1.00 14.13
CA LEU A 59 11.07 -1.58 14.05
C LEU A 59 10.49 -2.01 15.40
N GLU A 60 11.34 -2.31 16.38
CA GLU A 60 10.97 -2.77 17.73
C GLU A 60 9.81 -3.77 17.74
N ALA A 61 9.88 -4.77 16.85
CA ALA A 61 8.80 -5.72 16.63
C ALA A 61 8.46 -6.47 17.93
N ARG A 62 7.16 -6.52 18.26
CA ARG A 62 6.62 -7.23 19.44
C ARG A 62 5.51 -8.16 19.00
N VAL A 63 5.62 -9.44 19.33
CA VAL A 63 4.55 -10.41 19.15
C VAL A 63 3.60 -10.29 20.33
N GLU A 64 2.35 -9.93 20.08
CA GLU A 64 1.32 -9.81 21.13
C GLU A 64 0.48 -11.08 21.29
N GLU A 65 0.25 -11.81 20.21
CA GLU A 65 -0.60 -12.99 20.20
C GLU A 65 -0.09 -13.98 19.16
N VAL A 66 -0.18 -15.26 19.48
CA VAL A 66 0.10 -16.37 18.56
C VAL A 66 -1.07 -17.34 18.61
N VAL A 67 -1.67 -17.64 17.47
CA VAL A 67 -2.81 -18.55 17.33
C VAL A 67 -2.53 -19.55 16.23
N THR A 68 -2.77 -20.82 16.48
CA THR A 68 -2.78 -21.84 15.42
C THR A 68 -4.19 -21.96 14.85
N LEU A 69 -4.30 -21.70 13.56
CA LEU A 69 -5.55 -21.81 12.82
C LEU A 69 -5.75 -23.23 12.28
N GLU A 70 -6.95 -23.49 11.73
CA GLU A 70 -7.23 -24.72 11.01
C GLU A 70 -6.22 -24.93 9.87
N GLY A 71 -5.78 -26.19 9.66
CA GLY A 71 -4.72 -26.51 8.70
C GLY A 71 -3.30 -26.24 9.19
N GLY A 72 -3.13 -25.90 10.48
CA GLY A 72 -1.81 -25.72 11.11
C GLY A 72 -1.12 -24.39 10.78
N ILE A 73 -1.82 -23.44 10.15
CA ILE A 73 -1.28 -22.11 9.90
C ILE A 73 -1.12 -21.36 11.23
N VAL A 74 0.05 -20.84 11.50
CA VAL A 74 0.29 -19.98 12.65
C VAL A 74 0.01 -18.53 12.28
N ARG A 75 -0.86 -17.87 13.04
CA ARG A 75 -1.13 -16.46 12.94
C ARG A 75 -0.52 -15.73 14.13
N GLU A 76 0.39 -14.81 13.85
CA GLU A 76 0.96 -13.93 14.85
C GLU A 76 0.38 -12.53 14.70
N LYS A 77 -0.05 -11.94 15.81
CA LYS A 77 -0.33 -10.51 15.91
C LYS A 77 0.94 -9.80 16.32
N VAL A 78 1.49 -9.00 15.44
CA VAL A 78 2.75 -8.28 15.64
C VAL A 78 2.50 -6.78 15.60
N ILE A 79 3.15 -6.05 16.49
CA ILE A 79 3.20 -4.59 16.44
C ILE A 79 4.63 -4.18 16.10
N ILE A 80 4.77 -3.28 15.15
CA ILE A 80 6.05 -2.67 14.78
C ILE A 80 5.98 -1.15 14.91
N GLN A 81 7.11 -0.53 15.21
CA GLN A 81 7.24 0.91 15.13
C GLN A 81 7.63 1.30 13.70
N THR A 82 6.92 2.23 13.09
CA THR A 82 7.17 2.72 11.73
C THR A 82 7.79 4.11 11.69
N GLU A 83 7.51 4.93 12.70
CA GLU A 83 8.08 6.25 12.95
C GLU A 83 8.14 6.47 14.46
N GLU A 84 8.75 7.55 14.92
CA GLU A 84 8.73 7.91 16.35
C GLU A 84 7.28 8.01 16.83
N ASP A 85 6.94 7.28 17.90
CA ASP A 85 5.60 7.18 18.48
C ASP A 85 4.49 6.64 17.56
N VAL A 86 4.81 6.12 16.37
CA VAL A 86 3.84 5.53 15.44
C VAL A 86 3.98 4.01 15.41
N TRP A 87 2.94 3.32 15.88
CA TRP A 87 2.91 1.86 15.99
C TRP A 87 1.87 1.25 15.04
N MET A 88 2.30 0.27 14.24
CA MET A 88 1.45 -0.40 13.26
C MET A 88 1.22 -1.86 13.67
N PRO A 89 -0.03 -2.23 14.00
CA PRO A 89 -0.38 -3.63 14.23
C PRO A 89 -0.63 -4.35 12.91
N MET A 90 -0.02 -5.55 12.76
CA MET A 90 -0.18 -6.42 11.60
C MET A 90 -0.45 -7.87 12.01
N PHE A 91 -0.89 -8.69 11.06
CA PHE A 91 -0.91 -10.13 11.19
C PHE A 91 0.13 -10.74 10.26
N ILE A 92 0.88 -11.72 10.79
CA ILE A 92 1.77 -12.57 10.00
C ILE A 92 1.14 -13.96 9.97
N LEU A 93 0.88 -14.49 8.77
CA LEU A 93 0.40 -15.82 8.56
C LEU A 93 1.56 -16.70 8.11
N ILE A 94 1.88 -17.70 8.90
CA ILE A 94 3.00 -18.62 8.67
C ILE A 94 2.42 -19.98 8.35
N PRO A 95 2.61 -20.55 7.15
CA PRO A 95 2.13 -21.88 6.82
C PRO A 95 2.84 -22.94 7.67
N SER A 96 2.14 -24.03 7.99
CA SER A 96 2.66 -25.15 8.81
C SER A 96 3.84 -25.88 8.15
N GLU A 97 3.85 -25.90 6.83
CA GLU A 97 4.92 -26.53 6.04
C GLU A 97 5.66 -25.49 5.23
N PHE A 98 6.73 -24.98 5.79
CA PHE A 98 7.67 -24.16 5.06
C PHE A 98 8.90 -25.01 4.67
N THR A 99 9.03 -25.32 3.38
CA THR A 99 10.08 -26.20 2.84
C THR A 99 11.07 -25.45 1.96
N GLY A 100 11.64 -24.36 2.40
CA GLY A 100 12.57 -23.63 1.57
C GLY A 100 13.53 -22.74 2.35
N ASP A 101 14.72 -22.51 1.81
CA ASP A 101 15.75 -21.68 2.42
C ASP A 101 15.36 -20.18 2.45
N LYS A 102 14.39 -19.76 1.62
CA LYS A 102 13.93 -18.38 1.54
C LYS A 102 12.40 -18.32 1.44
N PRO A 103 11.72 -17.80 2.45
CA PRO A 103 10.28 -17.61 2.40
C PRO A 103 9.91 -16.59 1.32
N ARG A 104 8.87 -16.90 0.55
CA ARG A 104 8.20 -15.91 -0.29
C ARG A 104 7.24 -15.13 0.59
N VAL A 105 7.42 -13.83 0.66
CA VAL A 105 6.58 -12.95 1.46
C VAL A 105 5.57 -12.26 0.55
N VAL A 106 4.30 -12.27 0.95
CA VAL A 106 3.23 -11.51 0.31
C VAL A 106 2.80 -10.41 1.27
N LEU A 107 2.92 -9.18 0.85
CA LEU A 107 2.39 -8.03 1.59
C LEU A 107 0.95 -7.77 1.10
N ALA A 108 -0.02 -7.86 2.02
CA ALA A 108 -1.44 -7.69 1.73
C ALA A 108 -2.03 -6.51 2.52
N PRO A 109 -1.80 -5.25 2.07
CA PRO A 109 -2.43 -4.11 2.71
C PRO A 109 -3.95 -4.18 2.50
N PRO A 110 -4.78 -4.01 3.55
CA PRO A 110 -6.22 -4.05 3.42
C PRO A 110 -6.72 -2.84 2.61
N GLY A 111 -7.81 -3.07 1.86
CA GLY A 111 -8.55 -1.98 1.22
C GLY A 111 -9.36 -1.15 2.24
N HIS A 112 -10.08 -0.15 1.74
CA HIS A 112 -10.91 0.77 2.53
C HIS A 112 -12.22 0.15 3.04
N GLN A 113 -12.26 -1.15 3.27
CA GLN A 113 -13.47 -1.85 3.74
C GLN A 113 -13.44 -2.08 5.25
N GLY A 114 -14.63 -2.10 5.88
CA GLY A 114 -14.82 -2.02 7.32
C GLY A 114 -14.11 -3.05 8.21
N ALA A 115 -13.71 -4.21 7.67
CA ALA A 115 -12.97 -5.21 8.44
C ALA A 115 -11.44 -4.98 8.45
N GLY A 116 -10.92 -4.10 7.59
CA GLY A 116 -9.49 -3.78 7.54
C GLY A 116 -8.61 -5.03 7.44
N LYS A 117 -7.55 -5.10 8.26
CA LYS A 117 -6.61 -6.23 8.28
C LYS A 117 -7.24 -7.58 8.64
N TYR A 118 -8.39 -7.58 9.33
CA TYR A 118 -9.05 -8.80 9.76
C TYR A 118 -9.59 -9.63 8.59
N SER A 119 -10.10 -8.97 7.54
CA SER A 119 -10.60 -9.66 6.34
C SER A 119 -9.53 -10.48 5.60
N MET A 120 -8.26 -10.07 5.74
CA MET A 120 -7.12 -10.75 5.10
C MET A 120 -6.47 -11.80 6.00
N ALA A 121 -6.79 -11.79 7.30
CA ALA A 121 -6.17 -12.64 8.33
C ALA A 121 -7.04 -13.81 8.78
N GLY A 122 -8.12 -14.11 8.06
CA GLY A 122 -8.98 -15.26 8.33
C GLY A 122 -9.89 -15.10 9.56
N PHE A 123 -10.43 -13.90 9.78
CA PHE A 123 -11.47 -13.62 10.78
C PHE A 123 -12.86 -13.60 10.18
#